data_2540bf9343ba05e5843d82d8f8d46020
#
_entry.id   2540bf9343ba05e5843d82d8f8d46020
#
_cell.length_a   1.000
_cell.length_b   1.000
_cell.length_c   1.000
_cell.angle_alpha   90.00
_cell.angle_beta   90.00
_cell.angle_gamma   90.00
#
_symmetry.space_group_name_H-M   'P 1'
#
loop_
_entity.id
_entity.type
_entity.pdbx_description
1 polymer ?
#
loop_
_entity_poly.entity_id
_entity_poly.type
_entity_poly.pdbx_seq_one_letter_code
_entity_poly.pdbx_strand_id
1 'polypeptide(L)' 'MISILRGTVASVGLDHIDILVGGIGFRVHVTPAFAQGASRDAEMTVFTSMIVREDSMTLYGFESADERDVFTKLLSVSGI' A
#
# COMPACT_ATOMS: atom_id res chain seq x y z
N MET A 1 -8.85 10.59 0.66
CA MET A 1 -7.95 9.73 -0.15
C MET A 1 -6.69 9.45 0.65
N ILE A 2 -6.26 8.19 0.70
CA ILE A 2 -5.08 7.79 1.46
C ILE A 2 -3.91 7.69 0.49
N SER A 3 -2.92 8.57 0.64
CA SER A 3 -1.79 8.66 -0.29
C SER A 3 -0.46 8.21 0.34
N ILE A 4 -0.38 8.19 1.66
CA ILE A 4 0.81 7.78 2.40
C ILE A 4 0.35 7.16 3.70
N LEU A 5 1.01 6.08 4.11
CA LEU A 5 0.85 5.51 5.44
C LEU A 5 2.22 5.37 6.09
N ARG A 6 2.30 5.75 7.36
CA ARG A 6 3.49 5.52 8.15
C ARG A 6 3.08 4.88 9.47
N GLY A 7 3.67 3.74 9.77
CA GLY A 7 3.36 3.03 10.98
C GLY A 7 4.20 1.80 11.17
N THR A 8 3.74 0.91 12.02
CA THR A 8 4.44 -0.32 12.37
C THR A 8 3.90 -1.48 11.54
N VAL A 9 4.78 -2.25 10.93
CA VAL A 9 4.39 -3.44 10.17
C VAL A 9 3.90 -4.50 11.16
N ALA A 10 2.62 -4.84 11.08
CA ALA A 10 2.01 -5.82 11.98
C ALA A 10 2.15 -7.24 11.44
N SER A 11 2.06 -7.40 10.12
CA SER A 11 2.23 -8.71 9.50
C SER A 11 2.67 -8.54 8.05
N VAL A 12 3.29 -9.58 7.50
CA VAL A 12 3.79 -9.61 6.14
C VAL A 12 3.25 -10.86 5.45
N GLY A 13 2.52 -10.66 4.36
CA GLY A 13 2.07 -11.76 3.53
C GLY A 13 2.92 -11.90 2.28
N LEU A 14 2.49 -12.74 1.35
CA LEU A 14 3.19 -12.93 0.08
C LEU A 14 3.11 -11.67 -0.79
N ASP A 15 1.94 -11.06 -0.84
CA ASP A 15 1.66 -9.93 -1.72
C ASP A 15 0.95 -8.78 -1.00
N HIS A 16 1.07 -8.73 0.32
CA HIS A 16 0.48 -7.65 1.12
C HIS A 16 1.23 -7.50 2.42
N ILE A 17 1.07 -6.33 3.02
CA ILE A 17 1.49 -6.08 4.39
C ILE A 17 0.31 -5.48 5.14
N ASP A 18 0.27 -5.70 6.45
CA ASP A 18 -0.66 -5.01 7.33
C ASP A 18 0.16 -4.00 8.14
N ILE A 19 -0.22 -2.74 8.07
CA ILE A 19 0.49 -1.67 8.76
C ILE A 19 -0.44 -1.01 9.78
N LEU A 20 0.05 -0.85 11.00
CA LEU A 20 -0.69 -0.23 12.08
C LEU A 20 -0.37 1.26 12.13
N VAL A 21 -1.40 2.07 12.01
CA VAL A 21 -1.28 3.51 12.10
C VAL A 21 -2.28 3.99 13.15
N GLY A 22 -1.76 4.44 14.29
CA GLY A 22 -2.62 4.95 15.35
C GLY A 22 -3.67 3.97 15.83
N GLY A 23 -3.36 2.69 15.89
CA GLY A 23 -4.29 1.67 16.35
C GLY A 23 -5.20 1.11 15.25
N ILE A 24 -5.10 1.60 14.03
CA ILE A 24 -5.87 1.11 12.90
C ILE A 24 -4.95 0.29 11.99
N GLY A 25 -5.38 -0.94 11.65
CA GLY A 25 -4.63 -1.79 10.74
C GLY A 25 -5.11 -1.59 9.31
N PHE A 26 -4.15 -1.28 8.42
CA PHE A 26 -4.44 -1.15 6.99
C PHE A 26 -3.75 -2.28 6.24
N ARG A 27 -4.51 -3.00 5.44
CA ARG A 27 -3.93 -3.99 4.53
C ARG A 27 -3.58 -3.31 3.23
N VAL A 28 -2.31 -3.36 2.87
CA VAL A 28 -1.79 -2.73 1.66
C VAL A 28 -1.26 -3.81 0.75
N HIS A 29 -1.77 -3.86 -0.48
CA HIS A 29 -1.29 -4.80 -1.48
C HIS A 29 -0.01 -4.27 -2.09
N VAL A 30 1.01 -5.11 -2.12
CA VAL A 30 2.35 -4.75 -2.59
C VAL A 30 2.89 -5.87 -3.46
N THR A 31 3.98 -5.60 -4.15
CA THR A 31 4.67 -6.67 -4.90
C THR A 31 5.30 -7.65 -3.91
N PRO A 32 5.53 -8.90 -4.34
CA PRO A 32 6.26 -9.85 -3.48
C PRO A 32 7.65 -9.34 -3.08
N ALA A 33 8.33 -8.64 -3.97
CA ALA A 33 9.65 -8.07 -3.66
C ALA A 33 9.56 -7.03 -2.55
N PHE A 34 8.53 -6.16 -2.60
CA PHE A 34 8.29 -5.19 -1.53
C PHE A 34 8.02 -5.92 -0.20
N ALA A 35 7.15 -6.93 -0.24
CA ALA A 35 6.79 -7.67 0.95
C ALA A 35 8.00 -8.37 1.58
N GLN A 36 8.89 -8.91 0.76
CA GLN A 36 10.10 -9.56 1.25
C GLN A 36 11.04 -8.59 1.95
N GLY A 37 11.03 -7.34 1.54
CA GLY A 37 11.85 -6.29 2.16
C GLY A 37 11.25 -5.70 3.43
N ALA A 38 10.00 -6.03 3.74
CA ALA A 38 9.33 -5.53 4.93
C ALA A 38 9.65 -6.41 6.14
N SER A 39 9.89 -5.77 7.28
CA SER A 39 10.18 -6.49 8.52
C SER A 39 9.07 -6.27 9.52
N ARG A 40 8.57 -7.36 10.07
CA ARG A 40 7.57 -7.32 11.12
C ARG A 40 8.08 -6.50 12.31
N ASP A 41 7.21 -5.69 12.88
CA ASP A 41 7.48 -4.80 14.02
C ASP A 41 8.38 -3.60 13.68
N ALA A 42 8.82 -3.44 12.43
CA ALA A 42 9.58 -2.29 12.01
C ALA A 42 8.66 -1.13 11.60
N GLU A 43 9.14 0.09 11.76
CA GLU A 43 8.49 1.28 11.23
C GLU A 43 8.68 1.34 9.72
N MET A 44 7.65 1.74 9.02
CA MET A 44 7.71 1.82 7.56
C MET A 44 6.82 2.94 7.05
N THR A 45 7.28 3.59 5.98
CA THR A 45 6.47 4.53 5.22
C THR A 45 6.15 3.88 3.89
N VAL A 46 4.87 3.88 3.52
CA VAL A 46 4.39 3.29 2.28
C VAL A 46 3.63 4.36 1.51
N PHE A 47 3.98 4.56 0.26
CA PHE A 47 3.24 5.46 -0.63
C PHE A 47 2.11 4.66 -1.25
N THR A 48 0.88 5.15 -1.09
CA THR A 48 -0.31 4.35 -1.41
C THR A 48 -1.16 4.99 -2.48
N SER A 49 -1.84 4.13 -3.24
CA SER A 49 -2.91 4.52 -4.14
C SER A 49 -4.15 3.78 -3.69
N MET A 50 -5.22 4.50 -3.40
CA MET A 50 -6.48 3.91 -2.97
C MET A 50 -7.44 3.85 -4.13
N ILE A 51 -7.92 2.63 -4.41
CA ILE A 51 -8.91 2.41 -5.46
C ILE A 51 -10.24 2.12 -4.79
N VAL A 52 -11.22 2.97 -5.06
CA VAL A 52 -12.56 2.85 -4.50
C VAL A 52 -13.49 2.36 -5.61
N ARG A 53 -14.15 1.26 -5.35
CA ARG A 53 -15.19 0.71 -6.24
C ARG A 53 -16.49 0.64 -5.48
N GLU A 54 -17.56 0.26 -6.16
CA GLU A 54 -18.87 0.17 -5.54
C GLU A 54 -18.89 -0.75 -4.33
N ASP A 55 -18.13 -1.85 -4.39
CA ASP A 55 -18.15 -2.90 -3.37
C ASP A 55 -16.80 -3.10 -2.67
N SER A 56 -15.83 -2.23 -2.91
CA SER A 56 -14.51 -2.41 -2.31
C SER A 56 -13.72 -1.11 -2.23
N MET A 57 -12.78 -1.11 -1.29
CA MET A 57 -11.76 -0.07 -1.15
C MET A 57 -10.44 -0.79 -0.97
N THR A 58 -9.52 -0.57 -1.89
CA THR A 58 -8.25 -1.30 -1.92
C THR A 58 -7.08 -0.34 -1.92
N LEU A 59 -6.09 -0.63 -1.08
CA LEU A 59 -4.84 0.13 -1.02
C LEU A 59 -3.74 -0.66 -1.71
N TYR A 60 -3.02 0.01 -2.60
CA TYR A 60 -1.82 -0.51 -3.25
C TYR A 60 -0.64 0.31 -2.78
N GLY A 61 0.46 -0.34 -2.42
CA GLY A 61 1.62 0.31 -1.82
C GLY A 61 2.86 0.23 -2.68
N PHE A 62 3.67 1.27 -2.57
CA PHE A 62 4.88 1.47 -3.36
C PHE A 62 5.99 2.03 -2.48
N GLU A 63 7.23 1.82 -2.89
CA GLU A 63 8.39 2.30 -2.15
C GLU A 63 8.61 3.80 -2.32
N SER A 64 8.12 4.37 -3.41
CA SER A 64 8.30 5.80 -3.69
C SER A 64 7.03 6.43 -4.22
N ALA A 65 6.95 7.74 -4.09
CA ALA A 65 5.85 8.52 -4.65
C ALA A 65 5.82 8.42 -6.18
N ASP A 66 6.99 8.35 -6.81
CA ASP A 66 7.09 8.25 -8.26
C ASP A 66 6.48 6.95 -8.77
N GLU A 67 6.76 5.83 -8.14
CA GLU A 67 6.16 4.54 -8.50
C GLU A 67 4.65 4.57 -8.34
N ARG A 68 4.18 5.12 -7.22
CA ARG A 68 2.75 5.28 -6.96
C ARG A 68 2.08 6.12 -8.05
N ASP A 69 2.70 7.23 -8.44
CA ASP A 69 2.12 8.14 -9.41
C ASP A 69 2.06 7.52 -10.81
N VAL A 70 3.07 6.72 -11.17
CA VAL A 70 3.05 5.97 -12.42
C VAL A 70 1.88 4.98 -12.43
N PHE A 71 1.71 4.23 -11.35
CA PHE A 71 0.62 3.27 -11.22
C PHE A 71 -0.74 3.96 -11.36
N THR A 72 -0.92 5.06 -10.65
CA THR A 72 -2.17 5.82 -10.66
C THR A 72 -2.48 6.34 -12.07
N LYS A 73 -1.44 6.83 -12.76
CA LYS A 73 -1.59 7.34 -14.11
C LYS A 73 -1.95 6.24 -15.09
N LEU A 74 -1.34 5.06 -14.96
CA LEU A 74 -1.66 3.93 -15.83
C LEU A 74 -3.11 3.48 -15.67
N LEU A 75 -3.63 3.47 -14.47
CA LEU A 75 -5.03 3.15 -14.22
C LEU A 75 -5.95 4.18 -14.90
N SER A 76 -5.61 5.45 -14.82
CA SER A 76 -6.37 6.52 -15.44
C SER A 76 -6.40 6.37 -16.96
N VAL A 77 -5.26 6.05 -17.57
CA VAL A 77 -5.13 5.87 -19.01
C VAL A 77 -5.91 4.65 -19.50
N SER A 78 -5.95 3.59 -18.71
CA SER A 78 -6.66 2.36 -19.09
C SER A 78 -8.18 2.45 -18.93
N GLY A 79 -8.69 3.57 -18.43
CA GLY A 79 -10.12 3.78 -18.29
C GLY A 79 -10.74 3.06 -17.11
N ILE A 80 -9.95 2.70 -16.14
CA ILE A 80 -10.42 1.99 -14.95
C ILE A 80 -10.77 2.96 -13.83
#